data_b6c0a2257d97b0abfdc0d47f6eefc1ce
#
_entry.id   b6c0a2257d97b0abfdc0d47f6eefc1ce
#
_cell.length_a   1.000
_cell.length_b   1.000
_cell.length_c   1.000
_cell.angle_alpha   90.00
_cell.angle_beta   90.00
_cell.angle_gamma   90.00
#
_symmetry.space_group_name_H-M   'P 1'
#
loop_
_entity.id
_entity.type
_entity.pdbx_description
1 polymer ?
#
loop_
_entity_poly.entity_id
_entity_poly.type
_entity_poly.pdbx_seq_one_letter_code
_entity_poly.pdbx_strand_id
1 'polypeptide(L)'
;PLFGPGRLSLTALACEACWPPVEETVLGSGYWLLVENYTTYVSISRRAAQTGYDGRIVWGSGNQVGTRLATLALAGQSPARAWYFGDVDAGGFRVARTAVSRAAELGLGELSPARPLYRLAVERGRQRRTDTAPAKAEAVTWIQDWLGGELGETCAAIAAAGQRIVQETIGTVLLAEIDLAEVLRD
;
A
#
# COMPACT_ATOMS: atom_id res chain seq x y z
N PRO A 1 11.93 1.57 25.79
CA PRO A 1 11.11 2.75 25.63
C PRO A 1 11.23 3.67 26.83
N LEU A 2 11.22 5.00 26.63
CA LEU A 2 11.27 6.00 27.68
C LEU A 2 9.96 6.09 28.49
N PHE A 3 8.84 5.63 27.90
CA PHE A 3 7.50 5.72 28.44
C PHE A 3 6.90 4.31 28.72
N GLY A 4 6.09 4.18 29.75
CA GLY A 4 5.45 2.94 30.15
C GLY A 4 5.22 2.85 31.65
N PRO A 5 4.67 1.74 32.18
CA PRO A 5 4.46 1.55 33.61
C PRO A 5 5.75 1.77 34.42
N GLY A 6 5.69 2.62 35.43
CA GLY A 6 6.84 2.96 36.29
C GLY A 6 7.83 3.97 35.68
N ARG A 7 7.48 4.63 34.54
CA ARG A 7 8.29 5.69 33.92
C ARG A 7 7.54 7.02 33.92
N LEU A 8 8.25 8.11 33.55
CA LEU A 8 7.64 9.43 33.49
C LEU A 8 6.50 9.44 32.45
N SER A 9 5.35 10.00 32.81
CA SER A 9 4.25 10.21 31.90
C SER A 9 4.57 11.36 30.93
N LEU A 10 4.02 11.33 29.71
CA LEU A 10 4.10 12.43 28.77
C LEU A 10 3.57 13.73 29.37
N THR A 11 2.48 13.64 30.12
CA THR A 11 1.89 14.79 30.84
C THR A 11 2.84 15.40 31.84
N ALA A 12 3.62 14.57 32.59
CA ALA A 12 4.63 15.08 33.53
C ALA A 12 5.76 15.84 32.84
N LEU A 13 5.97 15.59 31.53
CA LEU A 13 6.95 16.26 30.70
C LEU A 13 6.36 17.41 29.88
N ALA A 14 5.09 17.79 30.13
CA ALA A 14 4.34 18.74 29.33
C ALA A 14 4.33 18.40 27.81
N CYS A 15 4.35 17.10 27.51
CA CYS A 15 4.32 16.57 26.14
C CYS A 15 2.98 15.89 25.87
N GLU A 16 2.51 16.01 24.64
CA GLU A 16 1.38 15.24 24.13
C GLU A 16 1.87 14.16 23.18
N ALA A 17 1.22 12.98 23.22
CA ALA A 17 1.45 11.97 22.22
C ALA A 17 0.85 12.46 20.90
N CYS A 18 1.69 12.62 19.88
CA CYS A 18 1.24 12.92 18.54
C CYS A 18 1.71 11.82 17.58
N TRP A 19 0.91 11.58 16.55
CA TRP A 19 1.28 10.68 15.47
C TRP A 19 1.91 11.50 14.34
N PRO A 20 2.92 10.97 13.65
CA PRO A 20 3.48 11.66 12.51
C PRO A 20 2.41 11.91 11.45
N PRO A 21 2.39 13.07 10.78
CA PRO A 21 1.42 13.36 9.75
C PRO A 21 1.47 12.31 8.64
N VAL A 22 0.31 11.96 8.10
CA VAL A 22 0.19 11.11 6.92
C VAL A 22 0.24 12.00 5.69
N GLU A 23 1.09 11.67 4.74
CA GLU A 23 1.08 12.32 3.45
C GLU A 23 0.02 11.67 2.58
N GLU A 24 -0.95 12.47 2.18
CA GLU A 24 -2.12 12.02 1.42
C GLU A 24 -2.60 13.11 0.45
N THR A 25 -3.25 12.66 -0.62
CA THR A 25 -3.99 13.51 -1.56
C THR A 25 -5.47 13.22 -1.42
N VAL A 26 -6.23 14.17 -0.93
CA VAL A 26 -7.67 14.03 -0.67
C VAL A 26 -8.44 14.63 -1.85
N LEU A 27 -9.12 13.76 -2.61
CA LEU A 27 -9.98 14.13 -3.76
C LEU A 27 -11.44 13.75 -3.52
N GLY A 28 -11.70 12.97 -2.46
CA GLY A 28 -13.00 12.51 -2.04
C GLY A 28 -12.91 11.71 -0.74
N SER A 29 -13.99 11.12 -0.29
CA SER A 29 -14.07 10.51 1.04
C SER A 29 -14.28 8.99 1.06
N GLY A 30 -14.72 8.39 -0.05
CA GLY A 30 -15.22 7.02 -0.04
C GLY A 30 -14.15 5.94 -0.21
N TYR A 31 -13.13 6.21 -0.96
CA TYR A 31 -12.16 5.21 -1.39
C TYR A 31 -10.75 5.58 -0.99
N TRP A 32 -9.96 4.57 -0.58
CA TRP A 32 -8.54 4.78 -0.30
C TRP A 32 -7.69 3.91 -1.21
N LEU A 33 -6.62 4.50 -1.75
CA LEU A 33 -5.54 3.78 -2.41
C LEU A 33 -4.24 4.04 -1.64
N LEU A 34 -3.74 3.02 -0.97
CA LEU A 34 -2.43 3.06 -0.34
C LEU A 34 -1.36 2.70 -1.36
N VAL A 35 -0.37 3.56 -1.51
CA VAL A 35 0.74 3.41 -2.45
C VAL A 35 2.04 3.36 -1.66
N GLU A 36 2.82 2.30 -1.84
CA GLU A 36 4.01 2.05 -1.01
C GLU A 36 5.13 3.07 -1.29
N ASN A 37 5.47 3.27 -2.56
CA ASN A 37 6.58 4.11 -2.99
C ASN A 37 6.15 5.56 -3.20
N TYR A 38 6.99 6.51 -2.74
CA TYR A 38 6.69 7.94 -2.82
C TYR A 38 6.58 8.47 -4.24
N THR A 39 7.49 8.08 -5.14
CA THR A 39 7.47 8.54 -6.52
C THR A 39 6.19 8.11 -7.25
N THR A 40 5.78 6.86 -7.01
CA THR A 40 4.53 6.31 -7.56
C THR A 40 3.31 6.98 -6.93
N TYR A 41 3.32 7.22 -5.62
CA TYR A 41 2.29 8.00 -4.91
C TYR A 41 2.08 9.36 -5.58
N VAL A 42 3.15 10.14 -5.81
CA VAL A 42 3.07 11.46 -6.47
C VAL A 42 2.51 11.36 -7.88
N SER A 43 2.93 10.36 -8.65
CA SER A 43 2.47 10.15 -10.03
C SER A 43 0.99 9.79 -10.08
N ILE A 44 0.54 8.86 -9.23
CA ILE A 44 -0.86 8.45 -9.12
C ILE A 44 -1.73 9.60 -8.61
N SER A 45 -1.28 10.34 -7.60
CA SER A 45 -2.02 11.49 -7.05
C SER A 45 -2.29 12.57 -8.10
N ARG A 46 -1.28 12.89 -8.92
CA ARG A 46 -1.45 13.82 -10.03
C ARG A 46 -2.45 13.33 -11.06
N ARG A 47 -2.38 12.05 -11.41
CA ARG A 47 -3.32 11.45 -12.37
C ARG A 47 -4.73 11.38 -11.81
N ALA A 48 -4.88 10.98 -10.55
CA ALA A 48 -6.16 10.94 -9.86
C ALA A 48 -6.88 12.29 -9.87
N ALA A 49 -6.14 13.39 -9.59
CA ALA A 49 -6.69 14.74 -9.65
C ALA A 49 -7.16 15.14 -11.06
N GLN A 50 -6.56 14.58 -12.11
CA GLN A 50 -6.93 14.87 -13.49
C GLN A 50 -8.14 14.08 -14.01
N THR A 51 -8.39 12.88 -13.43
CA THR A 51 -9.42 11.94 -13.90
C THR A 51 -10.68 11.92 -13.05
N GLY A 52 -10.80 12.83 -12.08
CA GLY A 52 -11.99 12.88 -11.23
C GLY A 52 -12.13 11.69 -10.28
N TYR A 53 -11.01 11.11 -9.86
CA TYR A 53 -11.01 10.05 -8.84
C TYR A 53 -11.65 10.57 -7.54
N ASP A 54 -12.65 9.84 -7.02
CA ASP A 54 -13.34 10.20 -5.78
C ASP A 54 -12.79 9.36 -4.63
N GLY A 55 -11.75 9.86 -3.96
CA GLY A 55 -11.14 9.13 -2.85
C GLY A 55 -9.86 9.78 -2.34
N ARG A 56 -9.09 8.98 -1.62
CA ARG A 56 -7.77 9.36 -1.08
C ARG A 56 -6.69 8.52 -1.67
N ILE A 57 -5.59 9.14 -2.03
CA ILE A 57 -4.32 8.46 -2.29
C ILE A 57 -3.44 8.69 -1.08
N VAL A 58 -2.99 7.62 -0.45
CA VAL A 58 -2.21 7.66 0.79
C VAL A 58 -0.82 7.10 0.53
N TRP A 59 0.22 7.84 0.93
CA TRP A 59 1.56 7.28 0.90
C TRP A 59 1.79 6.33 2.07
N GLY A 60 1.99 5.05 1.78
CA GLY A 60 2.18 3.98 2.77
C GLY A 60 3.54 4.00 3.46
N SER A 61 4.56 4.60 2.83
CA SER A 61 5.92 4.71 3.39
C SER A 61 6.57 3.37 3.75
N GLY A 62 6.36 2.34 2.92
CA GLY A 62 6.99 1.03 3.08
C GLY A 62 6.70 0.40 4.46
N ASN A 63 7.74 0.05 5.20
CA ASN A 63 7.60 -0.59 6.53
C ASN A 63 6.85 0.26 7.59
N GLN A 64 6.60 1.54 7.33
CA GLN A 64 5.83 2.41 8.24
C GLN A 64 4.31 2.36 7.96
N VAL A 65 3.85 1.56 7.03
CA VAL A 65 2.43 1.48 6.64
C VAL A 65 1.49 1.27 7.83
N GLY A 66 1.86 0.43 8.79
CA GLY A 66 1.09 0.20 10.00
C GLY A 66 0.90 1.45 10.87
N THR A 67 1.94 2.30 10.98
CA THR A 67 1.87 3.58 11.70
C THR A 67 0.98 4.57 10.95
N ARG A 68 1.07 4.62 9.62
CA ARG A 68 0.20 5.49 8.79
C ARG A 68 -1.27 5.12 8.94
N LEU A 69 -1.61 3.84 8.84
CA LEU A 69 -2.96 3.34 9.06
C LEU A 69 -3.48 3.67 10.47
N ALA A 70 -2.64 3.52 11.51
CA ALA A 70 -3.00 3.88 12.88
C ALA A 70 -3.30 5.38 13.02
N THR A 71 -2.53 6.25 12.37
CA THR A 71 -2.77 7.70 12.36
C THR A 71 -4.12 8.02 11.74
N LEU A 72 -4.44 7.42 10.59
CA LEU A 72 -5.73 7.64 9.91
C LEU A 72 -6.92 7.15 10.75
N ALA A 73 -6.80 5.97 11.37
CA ALA A 73 -7.82 5.43 12.25
C ALA A 73 -8.07 6.32 13.47
N LEU A 74 -7.01 6.84 14.10
CA LEU A 74 -7.12 7.76 15.25
C LEU A 74 -7.72 9.10 14.86
N ALA A 75 -7.54 9.54 13.64
CA ALA A 75 -8.22 10.73 13.09
C ALA A 75 -9.71 10.48 12.78
N GLY A 76 -10.25 9.30 13.13
CA GLY A 76 -11.65 8.95 12.88
C GLY A 76 -11.98 8.71 11.42
N GLN A 77 -10.97 8.42 10.61
CA GLN A 77 -11.13 8.19 9.17
C GLN A 77 -11.35 6.70 8.90
N SER A 78 -12.34 6.39 8.08
CA SER A 78 -12.63 5.02 7.65
C SER A 78 -13.08 5.03 6.19
N PRO A 79 -12.47 4.21 5.31
CA PRO A 79 -12.87 4.11 3.92
C PRO A 79 -14.09 3.21 3.74
N ALA A 80 -14.89 3.44 2.68
CA ALA A 80 -15.87 2.48 2.23
C ALA A 80 -15.19 1.24 1.59
N ARG A 81 -14.09 1.49 0.86
CA ARG A 81 -13.18 0.45 0.32
C ARG A 81 -11.75 0.97 0.36
N ALA A 82 -10.82 0.05 0.53
CA ALA A 82 -9.39 0.37 0.51
C ALA A 82 -8.61 -0.61 -0.35
N TRP A 83 -7.67 -0.07 -1.13
CA TRP A 83 -6.75 -0.84 -1.96
C TRP A 83 -5.31 -0.54 -1.59
N TYR A 84 -4.47 -1.52 -1.86
CA TYR A 84 -3.03 -1.40 -1.69
C TYR A 84 -2.30 -1.71 -3.00
N PHE A 85 -1.27 -0.92 -3.28
CA PHE A 85 -0.36 -1.14 -4.39
C PHE A 85 1.09 -0.97 -3.91
N GLY A 86 1.93 -1.94 -4.18
CA GLY A 86 3.35 -1.97 -3.82
C GLY A 86 4.21 -2.70 -4.85
N ASP A 87 5.48 -2.89 -4.51
CA ASP A 87 6.42 -3.63 -5.35
C ASP A 87 5.99 -5.09 -5.52
N VAL A 88 6.26 -5.66 -6.70
CA VAL A 88 6.06 -7.09 -6.96
C VAL A 88 7.34 -7.83 -6.62
N ASP A 89 7.57 -8.04 -5.32
CA ASP A 89 8.65 -8.86 -4.79
C ASP A 89 8.31 -9.36 -3.37
N ALA A 90 9.16 -10.21 -2.79
CA ALA A 90 8.96 -10.74 -1.45
C ALA A 90 8.92 -9.65 -0.36
N GLY A 91 9.62 -8.54 -0.55
CA GLY A 91 9.64 -7.40 0.36
C GLY A 91 8.34 -6.62 0.32
N GLY A 92 7.90 -6.22 -0.87
CA GLY A 92 6.65 -5.49 -1.08
C GLY A 92 5.43 -6.27 -0.62
N PHE A 93 5.36 -7.59 -0.91
CA PHE A 93 4.26 -8.41 -0.39
C PHE A 93 4.28 -8.63 1.12
N ARG A 94 5.44 -8.61 1.76
CA ARG A 94 5.53 -8.59 3.23
C ARG A 94 4.95 -7.28 3.79
N VAL A 95 5.23 -6.15 3.18
CA VAL A 95 4.65 -4.85 3.56
C VAL A 95 3.14 -4.85 3.32
N ALA A 96 2.68 -5.35 2.18
CA ALA A 96 1.25 -5.51 1.86
C ALA A 96 0.53 -6.35 2.92
N ARG A 97 1.08 -7.53 3.28
CA ARG A 97 0.52 -8.41 4.32
C ARG A 97 0.44 -7.71 5.68
N THR A 98 1.46 -6.93 6.03
CA THR A 98 1.46 -6.11 7.25
C THR A 98 0.35 -5.05 7.20
N ALA A 99 0.17 -4.38 6.05
CA ALA A 99 -0.88 -3.40 5.87
C ALA A 99 -2.28 -4.01 6.01
N VAL A 100 -2.52 -5.17 5.38
CA VAL A 100 -3.79 -5.92 5.46
C VAL A 100 -4.11 -6.29 6.91
N SER A 101 -3.17 -6.92 7.63
CA SER A 101 -3.36 -7.30 9.03
C SER A 101 -3.64 -6.07 9.89
N ARG A 102 -2.89 -5.00 9.68
CA ARG A 102 -3.03 -3.78 10.48
C ARG A 102 -4.34 -3.05 10.21
N ALA A 103 -4.80 -3.00 8.98
CA ALA A 103 -6.11 -2.42 8.62
C ALA A 103 -7.25 -3.16 9.35
N ALA A 104 -7.21 -4.49 9.34
CA ALA A 104 -8.19 -5.31 10.05
C ALA A 104 -8.18 -5.08 11.57
N GLU A 105 -6.99 -5.05 12.20
CA GLU A 105 -6.84 -4.76 13.64
C GLU A 105 -7.38 -3.39 14.04
N LEU A 106 -7.27 -2.41 13.16
CA LEU A 106 -7.71 -1.02 13.39
C LEU A 106 -9.19 -0.79 13.03
N GLY A 107 -9.89 -1.82 12.54
CA GLY A 107 -11.29 -1.69 12.11
C GLY A 107 -11.49 -0.83 10.86
N LEU A 108 -10.46 -0.69 10.03
CA LEU A 108 -10.51 0.04 8.76
C LEU A 108 -11.14 -0.77 7.61
N GLY A 109 -11.60 -1.99 7.90
CA GLY A 109 -12.16 -2.89 6.91
C GLY A 109 -11.10 -3.69 6.14
N GLU A 110 -11.52 -4.29 5.03
CA GLU A 110 -10.66 -5.09 4.17
C GLU A 110 -9.77 -4.19 3.31
N LEU A 111 -8.48 -4.49 3.31
CA LEU A 111 -7.52 -3.86 2.41
C LEU A 111 -7.21 -4.81 1.25
N SER A 112 -7.86 -4.57 0.13
CA SER A 112 -7.77 -5.39 -1.08
C SER A 112 -6.56 -5.02 -1.95
N PRO A 113 -6.06 -5.92 -2.80
CA PRO A 113 -5.04 -5.55 -3.78
C PRO A 113 -5.62 -4.64 -4.86
N ALA A 114 -4.89 -3.64 -5.28
CA ALA A 114 -5.19 -2.85 -6.48
C ALA A 114 -4.82 -3.69 -7.74
N ARG A 115 -5.60 -4.76 -7.99
CA ARG A 115 -5.33 -5.77 -9.04
C ARG A 115 -5.00 -5.18 -10.40
N PRO A 116 -5.73 -4.18 -10.91
CA PRO A 116 -5.42 -3.61 -12.22
C PRO A 116 -4.04 -2.96 -12.27
N LEU A 117 -3.59 -2.31 -11.17
CA LEU A 117 -2.24 -1.73 -11.10
C LEU A 117 -1.16 -2.82 -11.01
N TYR A 118 -1.40 -3.89 -10.26
CA TYR A 118 -0.50 -5.05 -10.22
C TYR A 118 -0.41 -5.75 -11.58
N ARG A 119 -1.54 -5.94 -12.29
CA ARG A 119 -1.57 -6.50 -13.64
C ARG A 119 -0.76 -5.65 -14.61
N LEU A 120 -0.99 -4.35 -14.60
CA LEU A 120 -0.25 -3.42 -15.45
C LEU A 120 1.25 -3.43 -15.15
N ALA A 121 1.63 -3.53 -13.86
CA ALA A 121 3.04 -3.66 -13.46
C ALA A 121 3.66 -4.94 -14.01
N VAL A 122 2.96 -6.06 -13.95
CA VAL A 122 3.43 -7.36 -14.49
C VAL A 122 3.56 -7.31 -16.01
N GLU A 123 2.58 -6.75 -16.71
CA GLU A 123 2.55 -6.67 -18.18
C GLU A 123 3.62 -5.73 -18.76
N ARG A 124 3.90 -4.63 -18.08
CA ARG A 124 4.77 -3.55 -18.60
C ARG A 124 6.13 -3.47 -17.90
N GLY A 125 6.25 -4.08 -16.72
CA GLY A 125 7.44 -4.03 -15.89
C GLY A 125 8.53 -4.99 -16.34
N ARG A 126 9.77 -4.63 -16.02
CA ARG A 126 10.92 -5.51 -16.24
C ARG A 126 11.24 -6.23 -14.94
N GLN A 127 11.27 -7.54 -15.00
CA GLN A 127 11.77 -8.38 -13.90
C GLN A 127 13.28 -8.19 -13.76
N ARG A 128 13.73 -7.98 -12.52
CA ARG A 128 15.14 -7.87 -12.16
C ARG A 128 15.41 -8.70 -10.91
N ARG A 129 16.61 -9.16 -10.74
CA ARG A 129 17.04 -9.77 -9.46
C ARG A 129 16.98 -8.72 -8.36
N THR A 130 16.57 -9.17 -7.17
CA THR A 130 16.60 -8.35 -5.95
C THR A 130 17.54 -8.97 -4.92
N ASP A 131 18.10 -8.14 -4.03
CA ASP A 131 18.88 -8.60 -2.87
C ASP A 131 17.98 -9.10 -1.73
N THR A 132 16.67 -8.91 -1.86
CA THR A 132 15.68 -9.43 -0.90
C THR A 132 15.61 -10.96 -1.03
N ALA A 133 15.62 -11.65 0.10
CA ALA A 133 15.47 -13.11 0.11
C ALA A 133 14.15 -13.53 -0.58
N PRO A 134 14.16 -14.63 -1.35
CA PRO A 134 12.97 -15.16 -2.00
C PRO A 134 11.82 -15.41 -1.01
N ALA A 135 10.59 -15.30 -1.49
CA ALA A 135 9.40 -15.58 -0.70
C ALA A 135 9.36 -17.06 -0.29
N LYS A 136 9.07 -17.30 1.00
CA LYS A 136 8.86 -18.67 1.53
C LYS A 136 7.46 -19.17 1.14
N ALA A 137 7.25 -20.49 1.23
CA ALA A 137 6.01 -21.14 0.82
C ALA A 137 4.75 -20.49 1.39
N GLU A 138 4.75 -20.15 2.69
CA GLU A 138 3.59 -19.47 3.32
C GLU A 138 3.29 -18.11 2.68
N ALA A 139 4.33 -17.33 2.35
CA ALA A 139 4.16 -16.04 1.69
C ALA A 139 3.69 -16.22 0.24
N VAL A 140 4.17 -17.24 -0.46
CA VAL A 140 3.73 -17.61 -1.82
C VAL A 140 2.23 -17.89 -1.83
N THR A 141 1.75 -18.77 -0.93
CA THR A 141 0.32 -19.08 -0.80
C THR A 141 -0.49 -17.82 -0.50
N TRP A 142 -0.04 -16.99 0.46
CA TRP A 142 -0.74 -15.76 0.78
C TRP A 142 -0.84 -14.80 -0.42
N ILE A 143 0.22 -14.66 -1.22
CA ILE A 143 0.21 -13.81 -2.43
C ILE A 143 -0.81 -14.33 -3.44
N GLN A 144 -0.83 -15.66 -3.67
CA GLN A 144 -1.77 -16.31 -4.57
C GLN A 144 -3.22 -16.05 -4.15
N ASP A 145 -3.52 -16.23 -2.88
CA ASP A 145 -4.87 -16.06 -2.34
C ASP A 145 -5.31 -14.59 -2.38
N TRP A 146 -4.42 -13.66 -1.97
CA TRP A 146 -4.74 -12.24 -1.88
C TRP A 146 -4.95 -11.58 -3.24
N LEU A 147 -4.09 -11.86 -4.21
CA LEU A 147 -4.24 -11.36 -5.58
C LEU A 147 -5.25 -12.19 -6.39
N GLY A 148 -5.31 -13.48 -6.16
CA GLY A 148 -6.20 -14.43 -6.84
C GLY A 148 -5.89 -14.65 -8.33
N GLY A 149 -6.31 -15.82 -8.84
CA GLY A 149 -6.20 -16.19 -10.25
C GLY A 149 -4.77 -16.16 -10.80
N GLU A 150 -4.64 -16.03 -12.11
CA GLU A 150 -3.36 -16.02 -12.82
C GLU A 150 -2.41 -14.90 -12.36
N LEU A 151 -2.96 -13.74 -11.96
CA LEU A 151 -2.17 -12.63 -11.42
C LEU A 151 -1.47 -13.03 -10.12
N GLY A 152 -2.20 -13.72 -9.22
CA GLY A 152 -1.64 -14.22 -7.96
C GLY A 152 -0.53 -15.23 -8.19
N GLU A 153 -0.74 -16.18 -9.12
CA GLU A 153 0.26 -17.18 -9.49
C GLU A 153 1.54 -16.53 -10.06
N THR A 154 1.37 -15.57 -10.98
CA THR A 154 2.49 -14.85 -11.60
C THR A 154 3.29 -14.04 -10.59
N CYS A 155 2.63 -13.26 -9.76
CA CYS A 155 3.28 -12.43 -8.73
C CYS A 155 3.99 -13.29 -7.68
N ALA A 156 3.38 -14.40 -7.27
CA ALA A 156 3.97 -15.35 -6.33
C ALA A 156 5.23 -16.03 -6.92
N ALA A 157 5.21 -16.41 -8.20
CA ALA A 157 6.35 -16.96 -8.89
C ALA A 157 7.53 -15.98 -8.97
N ILE A 158 7.26 -14.70 -9.26
CA ILE A 158 8.27 -13.62 -9.27
C ILE A 158 8.91 -13.49 -7.89
N ALA A 159 8.11 -13.41 -6.83
CA ALA A 159 8.58 -13.28 -5.46
C ALA A 159 9.37 -14.52 -4.99
N ALA A 160 8.93 -15.73 -5.35
CA ALA A 160 9.60 -17.00 -5.04
C ALA A 160 10.94 -17.15 -5.79
N ALA A 161 11.05 -16.57 -6.98
CA ALA A 161 12.29 -16.58 -7.76
C ALA A 161 13.33 -15.54 -7.29
N GLY A 162 13.04 -14.73 -6.25
CA GLY A 162 13.90 -13.63 -5.82
C GLY A 162 14.03 -12.56 -6.90
N GLN A 163 12.96 -12.36 -7.64
CA GLN A 163 12.85 -11.31 -8.65
C GLN A 163 11.94 -10.18 -8.18
N ARG A 164 12.02 -9.05 -8.85
CA ARG A 164 11.29 -7.83 -8.54
C ARG A 164 10.80 -7.15 -9.80
N ILE A 165 9.58 -6.63 -9.76
CA ILE A 165 9.09 -5.56 -10.62
C ILE A 165 8.82 -4.36 -9.72
N VAL A 166 9.51 -3.25 -10.01
CA VAL A 166 9.39 -2.06 -9.18
C VAL A 166 8.08 -1.33 -9.46
N GLN A 167 7.47 -0.80 -8.43
CA GLN A 167 6.22 -0.06 -8.48
C GLN A 167 6.30 1.17 -9.41
N GLU A 168 7.47 1.78 -9.54
CA GLU A 168 7.75 2.92 -10.41
C GLU A 168 7.58 2.62 -11.90
N THR A 169 7.41 1.36 -12.29
CA THR A 169 6.95 0.98 -13.62
C THR A 169 5.64 1.70 -13.96
N ILE A 170 4.76 1.89 -12.95
CA ILE A 170 3.53 2.67 -13.06
C ILE A 170 3.85 4.17 -12.92
N GLY A 171 4.61 4.69 -13.87
CA GLY A 171 4.98 6.10 -13.94
C GLY A 171 3.98 6.95 -14.73
N THR A 172 4.27 8.25 -14.82
CA THR A 172 3.40 9.27 -15.46
C THR A 172 2.98 8.93 -16.89
N VAL A 173 3.88 8.33 -17.67
CA VAL A 173 3.59 7.98 -19.09
C VAL A 173 2.52 6.90 -19.14
N LEU A 174 2.69 5.82 -18.37
CA LEU A 174 1.74 4.72 -18.37
C LEU A 174 0.40 5.11 -17.74
N LEU A 175 0.45 5.93 -16.69
CA LEU A 175 -0.76 6.47 -16.05
C LEU A 175 -1.57 7.38 -16.98
N ALA A 176 -0.95 7.99 -17.98
CA ALA A 176 -1.69 8.80 -18.97
C ALA A 176 -2.61 7.95 -19.86
N GLU A 177 -2.31 6.66 -20.01
CA GLU A 177 -3.07 5.71 -20.84
C GLU A 177 -4.28 5.10 -20.09
N ILE A 178 -4.41 5.32 -18.77
CA ILE A 178 -5.45 4.69 -17.94
C ILE A 178 -6.33 5.73 -17.23
N ASP A 179 -7.60 5.37 -17.03
CA ASP A 179 -8.49 6.05 -16.10
C ASP A 179 -8.46 5.37 -14.74
N LEU A 180 -7.86 6.03 -13.75
CA LEU A 180 -7.76 5.47 -12.39
C LEU A 180 -9.11 5.25 -11.74
N ALA A 181 -10.10 6.07 -12.04
CA ALA A 181 -11.44 5.91 -11.48
C ALA A 181 -12.14 4.66 -12.04
N GLU A 182 -11.87 4.30 -13.29
CA GLU A 182 -12.36 3.07 -13.90
C GLU A 182 -11.58 1.84 -13.39
N VAL A 183 -10.25 1.97 -13.35
CA VAL A 183 -9.32 0.90 -12.95
C VAL A 183 -9.53 0.42 -11.49
N LEU A 184 -10.01 1.28 -10.61
CA LEU A 184 -10.22 0.97 -9.19
C LEU A 184 -11.69 0.77 -8.81
N ARG A 185 -12.61 0.63 -9.79
CA ARG A 185 -14.04 0.33 -9.52
C ARG A 185 -14.32 -1.14 -9.23
N ASP A 186 -13.47 -2.03 -9.69
CA ASP A 186 -13.52 -3.49 -9.48
C ASP A 186 -12.85 -3.92 -8.16
#